data_ca9fa00b441a03147d1691584c754e4c
#
_entry.id   ca9fa00b441a03147d1691584c754e4c
#
_cell.length_a   1.000
_cell.length_b   1.000
_cell.length_c   1.000
_cell.angle_alpha   90.00
_cell.angle_beta   90.00
_cell.angle_gamma   90.00
#
_symmetry.space_group_name_H-M   'P 1'
#
loop_
_entity.id
_entity.type
_entity.pdbx_description
1 polymer ?
#
loop_
_entity_poly.entity_id
_entity_poly.type
_entity_poly.pdbx_seq_one_letter_code
_entity_poly.pdbx_strand_id
1 'polypeptide(L)'
;SSAASDVYKRQLMLGMLFAAGSSLWALFSGLIALLALWEYSRLCSMPEQMQRPYLAGTALFMVLAWSGGWRLPAAAWAIVLAFWLLGMPAWLRFKWRLQADWKGMAAGWLLMLPFWFALLELRPNSQSALHLLAVMMLVWIADVFAYVFGRLWGKHKLAPTISPGKSWEGVFGGLLCVLVYA
;
A
#
# COMPACT_ATOMS: atom_id res chain seq x y z
N SER A 1 -20.40 7.10 1.55
CA SER A 1 -20.49 5.68 1.97
C SER A 1 -21.26 5.61 3.28
N SER A 2 -22.23 4.70 3.40
CA SER A 2 -22.96 4.56 4.64
C SER A 2 -22.08 3.86 5.69
N ALA A 3 -22.21 4.23 6.96
CA ALA A 3 -21.47 3.59 8.07
C ALA A 3 -21.60 2.04 8.05
N ALA A 4 -22.73 1.52 7.59
CA ALA A 4 -22.96 0.10 7.39
C ALA A 4 -21.99 -0.51 6.36
N SER A 5 -21.75 0.16 5.21
CA SER A 5 -20.84 -0.37 4.18
C SER A 5 -19.39 -0.44 4.68
N ASP A 6 -18.98 0.47 5.54
CA ASP A 6 -17.63 0.47 6.10
C ASP A 6 -17.43 -0.63 7.15
N VAL A 7 -18.48 -0.95 7.90
CA VAL A 7 -18.49 -2.11 8.83
C VAL A 7 -18.34 -3.42 8.05
N TYR A 8 -19.11 -3.61 6.96
CA TYR A 8 -19.01 -4.82 6.14
C TYR A 8 -17.64 -4.99 5.49
N LYS A 9 -17.02 -3.91 5.01
CA LYS A 9 -15.67 -3.96 4.45
C LYS A 9 -14.63 -4.42 5.48
N ARG A 10 -14.71 -3.89 6.72
CA ARG A 10 -13.84 -4.31 7.82
C ARG A 10 -14.07 -5.76 8.21
N GLN A 11 -15.32 -6.21 8.30
CA GLN A 11 -15.66 -7.61 8.60
C GLN A 11 -15.15 -8.54 7.51
N LEU A 12 -15.33 -8.19 6.22
CA LEU A 12 -14.81 -8.97 5.11
C LEU A 12 -13.28 -9.09 5.18
N MET A 13 -12.59 -7.98 5.43
CA MET A 13 -11.13 -7.98 5.54
C MET A 13 -10.64 -8.85 6.70
N LEU A 14 -11.23 -8.74 7.88
CA LEU A 14 -10.87 -9.57 9.02
C LEU A 14 -11.23 -11.05 8.78
N GLY A 15 -12.39 -11.34 8.20
CA GLY A 15 -12.76 -12.70 7.81
C GLY A 15 -11.77 -13.31 6.83
N MET A 16 -11.38 -12.59 5.80
CA MET A 16 -10.37 -13.03 4.84
C MET A 16 -8.99 -13.18 5.49
N LEU A 17 -8.62 -12.28 6.40
CA LEU A 17 -7.36 -12.33 7.11
C LEU A 17 -7.23 -13.59 7.97
N PHE A 18 -8.27 -13.99 8.69
CA PHE A 18 -8.21 -15.10 9.65
C PHE A 18 -8.70 -16.43 9.10
N ALA A 19 -9.69 -16.44 8.21
CA ALA A 19 -10.36 -17.66 7.78
C ALA A 19 -9.97 -18.13 6.38
N ALA A 20 -9.45 -17.25 5.49
CA ALA A 20 -9.12 -17.64 4.13
C ALA A 20 -7.90 -18.57 4.07
N GLY A 21 -7.97 -19.62 3.25
CA GLY A 21 -6.80 -20.39 2.85
C GLY A 21 -5.85 -19.58 1.98
N SER A 22 -4.62 -20.08 1.76
CA SER A 22 -3.57 -19.35 1.03
C SER A 22 -3.99 -18.92 -0.37
N SER A 23 -4.68 -19.79 -1.12
CA SER A 23 -5.17 -19.49 -2.48
C SER A 23 -6.22 -18.39 -2.48
N LEU A 24 -7.18 -18.47 -1.57
CA LEU A 24 -8.24 -17.46 -1.46
C LEU A 24 -7.67 -16.11 -1.00
N TRP A 25 -6.68 -16.13 -0.10
CA TRP A 25 -5.95 -14.93 0.31
C TRP A 25 -5.17 -14.30 -0.84
N ALA A 26 -4.46 -15.11 -1.64
CA ALA A 26 -3.73 -14.62 -2.81
C ALA A 26 -4.67 -13.98 -3.85
N LEU A 27 -5.83 -14.61 -4.09
CA LEU A 27 -6.86 -14.05 -4.97
C LEU A 27 -7.42 -12.73 -4.43
N PHE A 28 -7.81 -12.70 -3.16
CA PHE A 28 -8.38 -11.52 -2.52
C PHE A 28 -7.41 -10.34 -2.50
N SER A 29 -6.18 -10.57 -2.03
CA SER A 29 -5.14 -9.54 -2.01
C SER A 29 -4.73 -9.09 -3.42
N GLY A 30 -4.72 -10.03 -4.37
CA GLY A 30 -4.49 -9.75 -5.79
C GLY A 30 -5.56 -8.86 -6.42
N LEU A 31 -6.82 -9.11 -6.12
CA LEU A 31 -7.92 -8.26 -6.57
C LEU A 31 -7.82 -6.84 -5.99
N ILE A 32 -7.45 -6.70 -4.71
CA ILE A 32 -7.23 -5.38 -4.10
C ILE A 32 -6.10 -4.66 -4.82
N ALA A 33 -4.97 -5.33 -5.06
CA ALA A 33 -3.83 -4.74 -5.76
C ALA A 33 -4.17 -4.34 -7.20
N LEU A 34 -4.94 -5.16 -7.92
CA LEU A 34 -5.40 -4.84 -9.28
C LEU A 34 -6.41 -3.68 -9.30
N LEU A 35 -7.32 -3.60 -8.33
CA LEU A 35 -8.23 -2.46 -8.19
C LEU A 35 -7.45 -1.16 -7.91
N ALA A 36 -6.47 -1.22 -7.01
CA ALA A 36 -5.60 -0.09 -6.73
C ALA A 36 -4.78 0.33 -7.96
N LEU A 37 -4.28 -0.64 -8.74
CA LEU A 37 -3.57 -0.38 -9.99
C LEU A 37 -4.49 0.20 -11.07
N TRP A 38 -5.74 -0.24 -11.13
CA TRP A 38 -6.75 0.33 -12.02
C TRP A 38 -7.04 1.79 -11.67
N GLU A 39 -7.27 2.11 -10.40
CA GLU A 39 -7.44 3.50 -9.94
C GLU A 39 -6.19 4.35 -10.25
N TYR A 40 -5.01 3.82 -9.96
CA TYR A 40 -3.75 4.48 -10.28
C TYR A 40 -3.62 4.79 -11.78
N SER A 41 -3.94 3.84 -12.66
CA SER A 41 -3.88 4.02 -14.11
C SER A 41 -4.86 5.10 -14.60
N ARG A 42 -6.01 5.24 -13.95
CA ARG A 42 -6.97 6.34 -14.21
C ARG A 42 -6.40 7.68 -13.77
N LEU A 43 -5.74 7.75 -12.62
CA LEU A 43 -5.07 8.97 -12.16
C LEU A 43 -3.96 9.42 -13.12
N CYS A 44 -3.28 8.47 -13.77
CA CYS A 44 -2.32 8.75 -14.83
C CYS A 44 -2.97 9.09 -16.18
N SER A 45 -4.30 9.16 -16.26
CA SER A 45 -5.06 9.39 -17.49
C SER A 45 -4.72 8.37 -18.59
N MET A 46 -4.50 7.12 -18.21
CA MET A 46 -4.15 6.05 -19.14
C MET A 46 -5.35 5.68 -20.02
N PRO A 47 -5.21 5.71 -21.37
CA PRO A 47 -6.30 5.36 -22.27
C PRO A 47 -6.64 3.87 -22.13
N GLU A 48 -7.90 3.51 -22.36
CA GLU A 48 -8.37 2.12 -22.20
C GLU A 48 -7.57 1.10 -23.01
N GLN A 49 -7.09 1.47 -24.17
CA GLN A 49 -6.27 0.62 -25.05
C GLN A 49 -4.95 0.20 -24.39
N MET A 50 -4.38 1.04 -23.52
CA MET A 50 -3.17 0.74 -22.73
C MET A 50 -3.53 0.14 -21.37
N GLN A 51 -4.60 0.62 -20.74
CA GLN A 51 -5.02 0.19 -19.41
C GLN A 51 -5.40 -1.30 -19.37
N ARG A 52 -6.20 -1.75 -20.32
CA ARG A 52 -6.65 -3.16 -20.39
C ARG A 52 -5.49 -4.16 -20.48
N PRO A 53 -4.55 -4.06 -21.44
CA PRO A 53 -3.41 -4.98 -21.48
C PRO A 53 -2.46 -4.82 -20.28
N TYR A 54 -2.32 -3.62 -19.73
CA TYR A 54 -1.54 -3.38 -18.53
C TYR A 54 -2.07 -4.16 -17.33
N LEU A 55 -3.39 -4.07 -17.07
CA LEU A 55 -4.03 -4.80 -15.98
C LEU A 55 -4.07 -6.32 -16.23
N ALA A 56 -4.39 -6.73 -17.46
CA ALA A 56 -4.42 -8.15 -17.82
C ALA A 56 -3.03 -8.79 -17.72
N GLY A 57 -2.00 -8.11 -18.21
CA GLY A 57 -0.61 -8.58 -18.10
C GLY A 57 -0.15 -8.65 -16.64
N THR A 58 -0.52 -7.67 -15.82
CA THR A 58 -0.23 -7.70 -14.38
C THR A 58 -0.96 -8.85 -13.68
N ALA A 59 -2.24 -9.06 -13.97
CA ALA A 59 -3.00 -10.19 -13.43
C ALA A 59 -2.38 -11.54 -13.81
N LEU A 60 -2.01 -11.72 -15.07
CA LEU A 60 -1.32 -12.92 -15.55
C LEU A 60 0.02 -13.12 -14.83
N PHE A 61 0.83 -12.06 -14.71
CA PHE A 61 2.09 -12.09 -13.95
C PHE A 61 1.85 -12.54 -12.50
N MET A 62 0.85 -11.99 -11.82
CA MET A 62 0.53 -12.35 -10.43
C MET A 62 0.10 -13.81 -10.30
N VAL A 63 -0.71 -14.34 -11.23
CA VAL A 63 -1.09 -15.75 -11.24
C VAL A 63 0.12 -16.65 -11.44
N LEU A 64 1.00 -16.33 -12.39
CA LEU A 64 2.22 -17.10 -12.65
C LEU A 64 3.20 -17.02 -11.46
N ALA A 65 3.38 -15.85 -10.88
CA ALA A 65 4.24 -15.67 -9.71
C ALA A 65 3.73 -16.48 -8.51
N TRP A 66 2.42 -16.45 -8.26
CA TRP A 66 1.84 -17.21 -7.15
C TRP A 66 1.90 -18.71 -7.38
N SER A 67 1.54 -19.19 -8.57
CA SER A 67 1.59 -20.62 -8.91
C SER A 67 3.02 -21.17 -8.95
N GLY A 68 4.00 -20.34 -9.33
CA GLY A 68 5.43 -20.67 -9.28
C GLY A 68 6.07 -20.55 -7.91
N GLY A 69 5.33 -20.08 -6.89
CA GLY A 69 5.87 -19.84 -5.55
C GLY A 69 6.95 -18.77 -5.51
N TRP A 70 6.89 -17.79 -6.42
CA TRP A 70 7.91 -16.73 -6.52
C TRP A 70 7.87 -15.83 -5.30
N ARG A 71 9.06 -15.40 -4.89
CA ARG A 71 9.25 -14.42 -3.82
C ARG A 71 10.15 -13.31 -4.32
N LEU A 72 9.98 -12.11 -3.80
CA LEU A 72 10.89 -11.02 -4.13
C LEU A 72 12.25 -11.27 -3.47
N PRO A 73 13.36 -11.21 -4.24
CA PRO A 73 14.70 -11.32 -3.65
C PRO A 73 15.00 -10.11 -2.77
N ALA A 74 15.93 -10.27 -1.81
CA ALA A 74 16.33 -9.21 -0.90
C ALA A 74 16.76 -7.92 -1.62
N ALA A 75 17.42 -8.05 -2.78
CA ALA A 75 17.79 -6.90 -3.60
C ALA A 75 16.57 -6.10 -4.11
N ALA A 76 15.48 -6.78 -4.48
CA ALA A 76 14.24 -6.10 -4.88
C ALA A 76 13.60 -5.37 -3.69
N TRP A 77 13.59 -5.97 -2.51
CA TRP A 77 13.14 -5.29 -1.28
C TRP A 77 13.99 -4.07 -0.93
N ALA A 78 15.32 -4.15 -1.13
CA ALA A 78 16.19 -2.99 -0.94
C ALA A 78 15.87 -1.84 -1.91
N ILE A 79 15.55 -2.16 -3.18
CA ILE A 79 15.11 -1.16 -4.17
C ILE A 79 13.77 -0.53 -3.75
N VAL A 80 12.81 -1.34 -3.31
CA VAL A 80 11.52 -0.86 -2.80
C VAL A 80 11.72 0.07 -1.61
N LEU A 81 12.56 -0.31 -0.65
CA LEU A 81 12.88 0.52 0.50
C LEU A 81 13.54 1.84 0.09
N ALA A 82 14.53 1.80 -0.81
CA ALA A 82 15.18 2.99 -1.33
C ALA A 82 14.18 3.91 -2.06
N PHE A 83 13.24 3.34 -2.82
CA PHE A 83 12.17 4.12 -3.45
C PHE A 83 11.30 4.83 -2.41
N TRP A 84 10.88 4.16 -1.34
CA TRP A 84 10.04 4.78 -0.32
C TRP A 84 10.77 5.82 0.52
N LEU A 85 12.08 5.60 0.82
CA LEU A 85 12.88 6.52 1.64
C LEU A 85 13.43 7.72 0.87
N LEU A 86 13.76 7.55 -0.41
CA LEU A 86 14.41 8.57 -1.23
C LEU A 86 13.55 9.02 -2.40
N GLY A 87 13.01 8.08 -3.15
CA GLY A 87 12.24 8.35 -4.37
C GLY A 87 10.91 9.04 -4.07
N MET A 88 10.17 8.56 -3.07
CA MET A 88 8.87 9.13 -2.71
C MET A 88 8.98 10.57 -2.15
N PRO A 89 9.88 10.89 -1.22
CA PRO A 89 10.09 12.28 -0.80
C PRO A 89 10.55 13.19 -1.94
N ALA A 90 11.43 12.71 -2.81
CA ALA A 90 11.85 13.45 -3.99
C ALA A 90 10.67 13.71 -4.94
N TRP A 91 9.85 12.68 -5.21
CA TRP A 91 8.65 12.83 -6.02
C TRP A 91 7.70 13.91 -5.48
N LEU A 92 7.41 13.88 -4.19
CA LEU A 92 6.54 14.87 -3.54
C LEU A 92 7.15 16.28 -3.59
N ARG A 93 8.46 16.40 -3.38
CA ARG A 93 9.17 17.70 -3.42
C ARG A 93 9.17 18.31 -4.82
N PHE A 94 9.47 17.50 -5.84
CA PHE A 94 9.55 17.96 -7.23
C PHE A 94 8.18 17.93 -7.94
N LYS A 95 7.13 17.43 -7.28
CA LYS A 95 5.76 17.34 -7.81
C LYS A 95 5.72 16.67 -9.19
N TRP A 96 6.48 15.60 -9.39
CA TRP A 96 6.49 14.88 -10.66
C TRP A 96 5.10 14.40 -11.02
N ARG A 97 4.67 14.76 -12.21
CA ARG A 97 3.40 14.27 -12.76
C ARG A 97 3.64 12.98 -13.52
N LEU A 98 2.95 11.95 -13.13
CA LEU A 98 2.91 10.70 -13.89
C LEU A 98 1.96 10.86 -15.06
N GLN A 99 2.40 10.35 -16.21
CA GLN A 99 1.64 10.34 -17.44
C GLN A 99 1.39 8.90 -17.86
N ALA A 100 0.54 8.71 -18.87
CA ALA A 100 0.27 7.42 -19.48
C ALA A 100 1.43 6.99 -20.40
N ASP A 101 2.61 6.79 -19.80
CA ASP A 101 3.82 6.34 -20.47
C ASP A 101 4.43 5.14 -19.73
N TRP A 102 5.53 4.61 -20.25
CA TRP A 102 6.23 3.49 -19.64
C TRP A 102 6.70 3.79 -18.20
N LYS A 103 7.02 5.05 -17.87
CA LYS A 103 7.43 5.47 -16.51
C LYS A 103 6.27 5.40 -15.54
N GLY A 104 5.08 5.86 -15.99
CA GLY A 104 3.86 5.73 -15.21
C GLY A 104 3.48 4.27 -14.97
N MET A 105 3.61 3.40 -15.98
CA MET A 105 3.36 1.96 -15.82
C MET A 105 4.35 1.31 -14.85
N ALA A 106 5.65 1.59 -14.98
CA ALA A 106 6.69 1.08 -14.09
C ALA A 106 6.50 1.56 -12.64
N ALA A 107 6.13 2.82 -12.44
CA ALA A 107 5.82 3.35 -11.11
C ALA A 107 4.60 2.66 -10.48
N GLY A 108 3.55 2.38 -11.26
CA GLY A 108 2.40 1.61 -10.78
C GLY A 108 2.79 0.20 -10.33
N TRP A 109 3.62 -0.50 -11.10
CA TRP A 109 4.15 -1.79 -10.69
C TRP A 109 5.02 -1.71 -9.43
N LEU A 110 5.88 -0.71 -9.34
CA LEU A 110 6.74 -0.50 -8.16
C LEU A 110 5.92 -0.21 -6.89
N LEU A 111 4.76 0.41 -7.02
CA LEU A 111 3.85 0.67 -5.90
C LEU A 111 3.04 -0.56 -5.51
N MET A 112 2.48 -1.30 -6.49
CA MET A 112 1.44 -2.29 -6.22
C MET A 112 1.96 -3.73 -6.13
N LEU A 113 2.97 -4.12 -6.94
CA LEU A 113 3.48 -5.49 -6.89
C LEU A 113 4.21 -5.81 -5.58
N PRO A 114 5.13 -4.96 -5.06
CA PRO A 114 5.74 -5.22 -3.76
C PRO A 114 4.71 -5.27 -2.62
N PHE A 115 3.69 -4.43 -2.66
CA PHE A 115 2.59 -4.47 -1.70
C PHE A 115 1.90 -5.84 -1.71
N TRP A 116 1.57 -6.36 -2.89
CA TRP A 116 0.95 -7.69 -3.00
C TRP A 116 1.88 -8.80 -2.53
N PHE A 117 3.16 -8.80 -2.93
CA PHE A 117 4.14 -9.77 -2.45
C PHE A 117 4.30 -9.71 -0.93
N ALA A 118 4.35 -8.52 -0.33
CA ALA A 118 4.40 -8.35 1.11
C ALA A 118 3.20 -9.00 1.82
N LEU A 119 1.99 -8.83 1.27
CA LEU A 119 0.79 -9.47 1.83
C LEU A 119 0.85 -11.00 1.78
N LEU A 120 1.45 -11.57 0.72
CA LEU A 120 1.65 -13.02 0.61
C LEU A 120 2.75 -13.53 1.55
N GLU A 121 3.87 -12.81 1.66
CA GLU A 121 5.01 -13.20 2.49
C GLU A 121 4.72 -13.06 3.98
N LEU A 122 4.00 -12.02 4.39
CA LEU A 122 3.61 -11.79 5.79
C LEU A 122 2.48 -12.74 6.25
N ARG A 123 1.68 -13.24 5.32
CA ARG A 123 0.61 -14.19 5.61
C ARG A 123 0.63 -15.37 4.63
N PRO A 124 1.62 -16.28 4.74
CA PRO A 124 1.68 -17.47 3.88
C PRO A 124 0.54 -18.47 4.16
N ASN A 125 -0.02 -18.43 5.36
CA ASN A 125 -1.15 -19.27 5.78
C ASN A 125 -2.03 -18.54 6.83
N SER A 126 -3.16 -19.13 7.21
CA SER A 126 -4.08 -18.55 8.20
C SER A 126 -3.48 -18.41 9.61
N GLN A 127 -2.53 -19.28 9.98
CA GLN A 127 -1.84 -19.21 11.28
C GLN A 127 -0.95 -17.97 11.40
N SER A 128 -0.47 -17.44 10.28
CA SER A 128 0.34 -16.21 10.22
C SER A 128 -0.48 -14.92 10.17
N ALA A 129 -1.82 -15.01 10.29
CA ALA A 129 -2.70 -13.85 10.23
C ALA A 129 -2.37 -12.77 11.28
N LEU A 130 -1.96 -13.19 12.48
CA LEU A 130 -1.55 -12.28 13.55
C LEU A 130 -0.30 -11.48 13.21
N HIS A 131 0.67 -12.06 12.47
CA HIS A 131 1.86 -11.33 12.03
C HIS A 131 1.47 -10.18 11.08
N LEU A 132 0.64 -10.47 10.09
CA LEU A 132 0.18 -9.42 9.18
C LEU A 132 -0.67 -8.39 9.92
N LEU A 133 -1.55 -8.81 10.84
CA LEU A 133 -2.32 -7.88 11.67
C LEU A 133 -1.41 -6.98 12.50
N ALA A 134 -0.35 -7.52 13.11
CA ALA A 134 0.62 -6.72 13.87
C ALA A 134 1.29 -5.65 13.00
N VAL A 135 1.70 -6.00 11.76
CA VAL A 135 2.25 -5.02 10.81
C VAL A 135 1.20 -3.97 10.42
N MET A 136 -0.06 -4.35 10.20
CA MET A 136 -1.14 -3.41 9.92
C MET A 136 -1.39 -2.47 11.10
N MET A 137 -1.28 -2.97 12.33
CA MET A 137 -1.42 -2.16 13.55
C MET A 137 -0.34 -1.07 13.64
N LEU A 138 0.89 -1.33 13.18
CA LEU A 138 1.93 -0.29 13.11
C LEU A 138 1.47 0.91 12.27
N VAL A 139 0.87 0.65 11.11
CA VAL A 139 0.35 1.70 10.21
C VAL A 139 -0.81 2.44 10.87
N TRP A 140 -1.76 1.72 11.47
CA TRP A 140 -2.92 2.35 12.14
C TRP A 140 -2.50 3.19 13.35
N ILE A 141 -1.55 2.71 14.15
CA ILE A 141 -0.98 3.47 15.28
C ILE A 141 -0.30 4.73 14.74
N ALA A 142 0.54 4.60 13.71
CA ALA A 142 1.19 5.75 13.08
C ALA A 142 0.17 6.81 12.64
N ASP A 143 -0.87 6.41 11.91
CA ASP A 143 -1.88 7.32 11.38
C ASP A 143 -2.70 8.00 12.48
N VAL A 144 -3.19 7.22 13.45
CA VAL A 144 -4.01 7.75 14.56
C VAL A 144 -3.21 8.73 15.40
N PHE A 145 -2.01 8.36 15.82
CA PHE A 145 -1.20 9.21 16.67
C PHE A 145 -0.59 10.39 15.91
N ALA A 146 -0.22 10.21 14.63
CA ALA A 146 0.16 11.34 13.80
C ALA A 146 -0.97 12.38 13.68
N TYR A 147 -2.22 11.93 13.55
CA TYR A 147 -3.37 12.82 13.56
C TYR A 147 -3.57 13.51 14.93
N VAL A 148 -3.53 12.76 16.03
CA VAL A 148 -3.73 13.29 17.39
C VAL A 148 -2.65 14.32 17.73
N PHE A 149 -1.38 13.95 17.60
CA PHE A 149 -0.26 14.88 17.88
C PHE A 149 -0.24 16.07 16.94
N GLY A 150 -0.54 15.85 15.66
CA GLY A 150 -0.64 16.92 14.67
C GLY A 150 -1.77 17.90 14.96
N ARG A 151 -2.88 17.44 15.53
CA ARG A 151 -4.00 18.31 15.91
C ARG A 151 -3.75 19.07 17.21
N LEU A 152 -3.13 18.41 18.19
CA LEU A 152 -2.90 19.01 19.53
C LEU A 152 -1.70 19.96 19.53
N TRP A 153 -0.60 19.61 18.85
CA TRP A 153 0.65 20.34 18.91
C TRP A 153 1.21 20.78 17.55
N GLY A 154 0.52 20.51 16.46
CA GLY A 154 1.00 20.75 15.09
C GLY A 154 1.15 22.22 14.71
N LYS A 155 2.32 22.78 14.95
CA LYS A 155 2.71 24.17 14.58
C LYS A 155 3.43 24.22 13.23
N HIS A 156 4.31 23.26 12.96
CA HIS A 156 5.15 23.23 11.76
C HIS A 156 4.56 22.32 10.70
N LYS A 157 4.06 22.91 9.61
CA LYS A 157 3.41 22.17 8.50
C LYS A 157 4.43 21.36 7.72
N LEU A 158 4.14 20.07 7.48
CA LEU A 158 5.00 19.16 6.72
C LEU A 158 4.99 19.48 5.23
N ALA A 159 3.81 19.62 4.66
CA ALA A 159 3.62 19.85 3.22
C ALA A 159 2.38 20.74 2.97
N PRO A 160 2.47 22.07 3.18
CA PRO A 160 1.30 22.97 3.12
C PRO A 160 0.53 22.91 1.81
N THR A 161 1.24 22.71 0.70
CA THR A 161 0.66 22.71 -0.65
C THR A 161 0.04 21.37 -1.05
N ILE A 162 0.36 20.26 -0.35
CA ILE A 162 -0.13 18.92 -0.66
C ILE A 162 -1.15 18.47 0.37
N SER A 163 -0.85 18.68 1.65
CA SER A 163 -1.71 18.31 2.77
C SER A 163 -1.55 19.30 3.93
N PRO A 164 -2.40 20.34 3.99
CA PRO A 164 -2.28 21.40 4.99
C PRO A 164 -2.53 20.91 6.43
N GLY A 165 -3.15 19.73 6.59
CA GLY A 165 -3.40 19.14 7.90
C GLY A 165 -2.20 18.44 8.53
N LYS A 166 -1.19 18.06 7.74
CA LYS A 166 -0.03 17.30 8.23
C LYS A 166 1.05 18.23 8.83
N SER A 167 1.62 17.81 9.97
CA SER A 167 2.66 18.54 10.69
C SER A 167 3.83 17.64 11.10
N TRP A 168 4.99 18.23 11.34
CA TRP A 168 6.17 17.51 11.82
C TRP A 168 5.95 16.91 13.21
N GLU A 169 5.25 17.61 14.09
CA GLU A 169 4.90 17.13 15.43
C GLU A 169 4.03 15.88 15.35
N GLY A 170 3.13 15.83 14.37
CA GLY A 170 2.35 14.64 14.07
C GLY A 170 3.23 13.47 13.65
N VAL A 171 4.19 13.69 12.75
CA VAL A 171 5.13 12.64 12.31
C VAL A 171 5.93 12.08 13.47
N PHE A 172 6.52 12.96 14.31
CA PHE A 172 7.30 12.51 15.46
C PHE A 172 6.45 11.81 16.51
N GLY A 173 5.23 12.30 16.77
CA GLY A 173 4.30 11.65 17.70
C GLY A 173 3.87 10.26 17.22
N GLY A 174 3.55 10.11 15.94
CA GLY A 174 3.24 8.82 15.33
C GLY A 174 4.41 7.84 15.41
N LEU A 175 5.62 8.29 15.05
CA LEU A 175 6.85 7.50 15.15
C LEU A 175 7.13 7.03 16.59
N LEU A 176 6.99 7.91 17.57
CA LEU A 176 7.20 7.56 18.97
C LEU A 176 6.24 6.46 19.41
N CYS A 177 4.96 6.56 19.05
CA CYS A 177 3.97 5.55 19.42
C CYS A 177 4.22 4.21 18.70
N VAL A 178 4.68 4.24 17.46
CA VAL A 178 5.10 3.02 16.73
C VAL A 178 6.29 2.36 17.41
N LEU A 179 7.31 3.12 17.85
CA LEU A 179 8.47 2.59 18.55
C LEU A 179 8.12 1.98 19.91
N VAL A 180 7.09 2.51 20.60
CA VAL A 180 6.59 1.91 21.84
C VAL A 180 5.82 0.61 21.61
N TYR A 181 5.14 0.51 20.46
CA TYR A 181 4.40 -0.69 20.08
C TYR A 181 5.31 -1.84 19.61
N ALA A 182 6.40 -1.53 18.89
CA ALA A 182 7.30 -2.51 18.26
C ALA A 182 8.21 -3.21 19.28
#